data_ba62c96a937ebd8b52a21d0f013d8a17
#
_entry.id   ba62c96a937ebd8b52a21d0f013d8a17
#
_cell.length_a   1.000
_cell.length_b   1.000
_cell.length_c   1.000
_cell.angle_alpha   90.00
_cell.angle_beta   90.00
_cell.angle_gamma   90.00
#
_symmetry.space_group_name_H-M   'P 1'
#
loop_
_entity.id
_entity.type
_entity.pdbx_description
1 polymer ?
#
loop_
_entity_poly.entity_id
_entity_poly.type
_entity_poly.pdbx_seq_one_letter_code
_entity_poly.pdbx_strand_id
1 'polypeptide(L)'
;MAFFAHTAMHHEPWQAALRLHLTPGLGLRRSQALFQAFGSCQHILEAPDALLRDALGTRLWSALRAEPPDLADSINRIQHWLRSAPVGLRHTVLQLGGPGYPAALALLPDPPLLLFVVDALPDPSADAADMNWPPGVALVGSRGATPQGMSITRQWAHQLAEAGWCVVSGMAHGIDAAAHWGALQSTASACVTLAVMGTGPDLVYPPAHAELKARIAQRGRLITEHLPGM
;
A
#
# COMPACT_ATOMS: atom_id res chain seq x y z
N MET A 1 -30.28 -31.61 -19.71
CA MET A 1 -29.77 -31.30 -18.34
C MET A 1 -28.32 -30.89 -18.47
N ALA A 2 -28.07 -29.60 -18.57
CA ALA A 2 -26.72 -29.07 -18.64
C ALA A 2 -26.36 -28.54 -17.26
N PHE A 3 -25.45 -29.23 -16.58
CA PHE A 3 -24.82 -28.77 -15.32
C PHE A 3 -23.93 -27.58 -15.68
N PHE A 4 -24.36 -26.37 -15.33
CA PHE A 4 -23.50 -25.22 -15.21
C PHE A 4 -22.62 -25.45 -13.98
N ALA A 5 -21.39 -25.89 -14.21
CA ALA A 5 -20.34 -25.85 -13.22
C ALA A 5 -20.09 -24.37 -12.88
N HIS A 6 -20.63 -23.90 -11.76
CA HIS A 6 -20.23 -22.66 -11.12
C HIS A 6 -18.77 -22.89 -10.65
N THR A 7 -17.83 -22.53 -11.52
CA THR A 7 -16.44 -22.36 -11.10
C THR A 7 -16.47 -21.21 -10.07
N ALA A 8 -16.37 -21.56 -8.79
CA ALA A 8 -16.15 -20.58 -7.74
C ALA A 8 -14.87 -19.81 -8.12
N MET A 9 -15.03 -18.63 -8.69
CA MET A 9 -13.93 -17.68 -8.81
C MET A 9 -13.50 -17.38 -7.39
N HIS A 10 -12.34 -17.88 -6.98
CA HIS A 10 -11.68 -17.49 -5.74
C HIS A 10 -11.45 -15.97 -5.83
N HIS A 11 -12.36 -15.20 -5.27
CA HIS A 11 -12.20 -13.76 -5.15
C HIS A 11 -11.06 -13.53 -4.16
N GLU A 12 -9.97 -12.96 -4.64
CA GLU A 12 -8.88 -12.50 -3.77
C GLU A 12 -9.44 -11.50 -2.75
N PRO A 13 -9.11 -11.61 -1.46
CA PRO A 13 -9.70 -10.79 -0.39
C PRO A 13 -9.66 -9.28 -0.68
N TRP A 14 -8.59 -8.79 -1.36
CA TRP A 14 -8.44 -7.38 -1.70
C TRP A 14 -9.48 -6.86 -2.72
N GLN A 15 -10.17 -7.74 -3.45
CA GLN A 15 -11.18 -7.31 -4.45
C GLN A 15 -12.39 -6.63 -3.78
N ALA A 16 -12.79 -7.09 -2.59
CA ALA A 16 -13.83 -6.44 -1.82
C ALA A 16 -13.43 -5.02 -1.39
N ALA A 17 -12.20 -4.86 -0.92
CA ALA A 17 -11.64 -3.55 -0.58
C ALA A 17 -11.54 -2.62 -1.80
N LEU A 18 -11.13 -3.16 -2.97
CA LEU A 18 -11.08 -2.42 -4.22
C LEU A 18 -12.46 -1.93 -4.64
N ARG A 19 -13.49 -2.79 -4.55
CA ARG A 19 -14.86 -2.39 -4.88
C ARG A 19 -15.35 -1.24 -4.00
N LEU A 20 -15.07 -1.28 -2.69
CA LEU A 20 -15.37 -0.18 -1.78
C LEU A 20 -14.61 1.09 -2.17
N HIS A 21 -13.31 0.96 -2.45
CA HIS A 21 -12.45 2.08 -2.86
C HIS A 21 -12.96 2.77 -4.13
N LEU A 22 -13.43 2.00 -5.12
CA LEU A 22 -13.96 2.52 -6.39
C LEU A 22 -15.42 2.98 -6.31
N THR A 23 -16.11 2.75 -5.19
CA THR A 23 -17.53 3.15 -5.05
C THR A 23 -17.65 4.68 -4.99
N PRO A 24 -18.35 5.32 -5.96
CA PRO A 24 -18.45 6.77 -6.03
C PRO A 24 -19.07 7.37 -4.77
N GLY A 25 -18.37 8.34 -4.15
CA GLY A 25 -18.86 9.09 -2.99
C GLY A 25 -18.73 8.38 -1.64
N LEU A 26 -18.21 7.15 -1.60
CA LEU A 26 -18.06 6.42 -0.35
C LEU A 26 -16.93 7.02 0.53
N GLY A 27 -15.78 7.37 0.00
CA GLY A 27 -14.67 8.00 0.71
C GLY A 27 -14.13 7.20 1.91
N LEU A 28 -12.86 7.41 2.28
CA LEU A 28 -12.15 6.58 3.28
C LEU A 28 -12.81 6.59 4.67
N ARG A 29 -13.25 7.76 5.18
CA ARG A 29 -13.87 7.86 6.51
C ARG A 29 -15.16 7.03 6.64
N ARG A 30 -16.00 7.05 5.58
CA ARG A 30 -17.23 6.24 5.58
C ARG A 30 -16.90 4.76 5.43
N SER A 31 -15.94 4.43 4.58
CA SER A 31 -15.46 3.05 4.44
C SER A 31 -14.93 2.51 5.75
N GLN A 32 -14.21 3.31 6.52
CA GLN A 32 -13.73 2.92 7.84
C GLN A 32 -14.88 2.74 8.85
N ALA A 33 -15.87 3.65 8.87
CA ALA A 33 -17.03 3.50 9.74
C ALA A 33 -17.79 2.21 9.43
N LEU A 34 -17.97 1.86 8.16
CA LEU A 34 -18.53 0.58 7.74
C LEU A 34 -17.64 -0.59 8.17
N PHE A 35 -16.32 -0.47 7.98
CA PHE A 35 -15.40 -1.51 8.39
C PHE A 35 -15.47 -1.79 9.89
N GLN A 36 -15.55 -0.75 10.72
CA GLN A 36 -15.73 -0.89 12.17
C GLN A 36 -17.07 -1.55 12.52
N ALA A 37 -18.14 -1.25 11.79
CA ALA A 37 -19.47 -1.80 12.05
C ALA A 37 -19.62 -3.26 11.59
N PHE A 38 -19.00 -3.64 10.46
CA PHE A 38 -19.18 -4.94 9.82
C PHE A 38 -17.94 -5.86 9.90
N GLY A 39 -16.78 -5.37 10.35
CA GLY A 39 -15.58 -6.13 10.62
C GLY A 39 -14.70 -6.44 9.42
N SER A 40 -15.23 -6.46 8.18
CA SER A 40 -14.44 -6.66 6.96
C SER A 40 -15.09 -6.04 5.74
N CYS A 41 -14.27 -5.77 4.69
CA CYS A 41 -14.78 -5.29 3.40
C CYS A 41 -15.75 -6.29 2.75
N GLN A 42 -15.52 -7.58 2.92
CA GLN A 42 -16.40 -8.63 2.40
C GLN A 42 -17.75 -8.60 3.12
N HIS A 43 -17.78 -8.55 4.44
CA HIS A 43 -19.03 -8.47 5.20
C HIS A 43 -19.84 -7.21 4.90
N ILE A 44 -19.18 -6.08 4.58
CA ILE A 44 -19.89 -4.88 4.12
C ILE A 44 -20.65 -5.15 2.83
N LEU A 45 -20.02 -5.82 1.86
CA LEU A 45 -20.67 -6.13 0.58
C LEU A 45 -21.79 -7.15 0.72
N GLU A 46 -21.69 -8.07 1.67
CA GLU A 46 -22.69 -9.11 1.96
C GLU A 46 -23.80 -8.65 2.92
N ALA A 47 -23.64 -7.47 3.54
CA ALA A 47 -24.59 -6.98 4.53
C ALA A 47 -25.99 -6.76 3.94
N PRO A 48 -27.06 -6.98 4.73
CA PRO A 48 -28.44 -6.75 4.30
C PRO A 48 -28.68 -5.31 3.85
N ASP A 49 -29.44 -5.15 2.77
CA ASP A 49 -29.75 -3.84 2.20
C ASP A 49 -30.35 -2.84 3.18
N ALA A 50 -31.19 -3.32 4.10
CA ALA A 50 -31.79 -2.47 5.11
C ALA A 50 -30.76 -1.79 6.01
N LEU A 51 -29.74 -2.54 6.47
CA LEU A 51 -28.66 -2.02 7.32
C LEU A 51 -27.78 -1.03 6.55
N LEU A 52 -27.46 -1.34 5.30
CA LEU A 52 -26.64 -0.45 4.49
C LEU A 52 -27.39 0.84 4.11
N ARG A 53 -28.68 0.77 3.85
CA ARG A 53 -29.49 1.98 3.58
C ARG A 53 -29.60 2.88 4.81
N ASP A 54 -29.73 2.28 5.97
CA ASP A 54 -29.75 3.05 7.24
C ASP A 54 -28.42 3.74 7.50
N ALA A 55 -27.29 3.03 7.31
CA ALA A 55 -25.96 3.55 7.53
C ALA A 55 -25.50 4.59 6.47
N LEU A 56 -25.86 4.42 5.20
CA LEU A 56 -25.34 5.18 4.07
C LEU A 56 -26.35 6.13 3.42
N GLY A 57 -27.64 5.92 3.64
CA GLY A 57 -28.72 6.52 2.87
C GLY A 57 -28.84 5.89 1.46
N THR A 58 -30.00 6.11 0.82
CA THR A 58 -30.37 5.45 -0.45
C THR A 58 -29.35 5.69 -1.56
N ARG A 59 -28.80 6.89 -1.68
CA ARG A 59 -27.87 7.25 -2.77
C ARG A 59 -26.57 6.45 -2.70
N LEU A 60 -25.91 6.40 -1.54
CA LEU A 60 -24.64 5.69 -1.39
C LEU A 60 -24.85 4.18 -1.35
N TRP A 61 -25.94 3.70 -0.75
CA TRP A 61 -26.33 2.31 -0.85
C TRP A 61 -26.48 1.85 -2.31
N SER A 62 -27.18 2.62 -3.14
CA SER A 62 -27.35 2.33 -4.57
C SER A 62 -25.99 2.32 -5.29
N ALA A 63 -25.11 3.30 -5.00
CA ALA A 63 -23.76 3.33 -5.57
C ALA A 63 -22.91 2.11 -5.15
N LEU A 64 -23.02 1.67 -3.89
CA LEU A 64 -22.31 0.50 -3.37
C LEU A 64 -22.81 -0.81 -4.03
N ARG A 65 -24.12 -0.92 -4.29
CA ARG A 65 -24.72 -2.09 -4.94
C ARG A 65 -24.45 -2.13 -6.45
N ALA A 66 -24.31 -0.99 -7.08
CA ALA A 66 -23.86 -0.93 -8.46
C ALA A 66 -22.40 -1.39 -8.58
N GLU A 67 -22.09 -2.12 -9.63
CA GLU A 67 -20.71 -2.45 -9.94
C GLU A 67 -19.99 -1.20 -10.47
N PRO A 68 -18.86 -0.78 -9.87
CA PRO A 68 -18.08 0.32 -10.41
C PRO A 68 -17.60 0.03 -11.84
N PRO A 69 -17.73 0.96 -12.79
CA PRO A 69 -17.40 0.72 -14.19
C PRO A 69 -15.93 0.32 -14.40
N ASP A 70 -15.03 0.82 -13.56
CA ASP A 70 -13.59 0.56 -13.68
C ASP A 70 -13.13 -0.66 -12.87
N LEU A 71 -14.07 -1.42 -12.24
CA LEU A 71 -13.70 -2.51 -11.33
C LEU A 71 -12.94 -3.64 -12.06
N ALA A 72 -13.49 -4.13 -13.17
CA ALA A 72 -12.87 -5.22 -13.91
C ALA A 72 -11.50 -4.86 -14.47
N ASP A 73 -11.34 -3.67 -15.02
CA ASP A 73 -10.05 -3.17 -15.54
C ASP A 73 -9.04 -2.96 -14.41
N SER A 74 -9.50 -2.48 -13.26
CA SER A 74 -8.62 -2.30 -12.08
C SER A 74 -8.17 -3.65 -11.52
N ILE A 75 -9.05 -4.66 -11.46
CA ILE A 75 -8.68 -6.03 -11.08
C ILE A 75 -7.61 -6.57 -12.05
N ASN A 76 -7.83 -6.45 -13.36
CA ASN A 76 -6.87 -6.93 -14.36
C ASN A 76 -5.51 -6.24 -14.23
N ARG A 77 -5.47 -4.91 -14.01
CA ARG A 77 -4.22 -4.16 -13.79
C ARG A 77 -3.48 -4.62 -12.54
N ILE A 78 -4.19 -4.80 -11.43
CA ILE A 78 -3.59 -5.28 -10.16
C ILE A 78 -3.05 -6.70 -10.35
N GLN A 79 -3.81 -7.61 -10.96
CA GLN A 79 -3.36 -8.97 -11.21
C GLN A 79 -2.15 -9.03 -12.15
N HIS A 80 -2.13 -8.17 -13.18
CA HIS A 80 -0.97 -8.05 -14.06
C HIS A 80 0.25 -7.57 -13.28
N TRP A 81 0.10 -6.51 -12.47
CA TRP A 81 1.18 -5.98 -11.63
C TRP A 81 1.68 -7.03 -10.64
N LEU A 82 0.80 -7.78 -9.95
CA LEU A 82 1.20 -8.86 -9.05
C LEU A 82 2.09 -9.91 -9.75
N ARG A 83 1.74 -10.29 -10.98
CA ARG A 83 2.50 -11.28 -11.77
C ARG A 83 3.77 -10.72 -12.41
N SER A 84 3.92 -9.41 -12.49
CA SER A 84 5.07 -8.74 -13.12
C SER A 84 6.23 -8.45 -12.17
N ALA A 85 6.21 -9.00 -10.96
CA ALA A 85 7.28 -8.78 -10.00
C ALA A 85 8.63 -9.24 -10.57
N PRO A 86 9.66 -8.38 -10.56
CA PRO A 86 11.00 -8.76 -10.98
C PRO A 86 11.58 -9.88 -10.10
N VAL A 87 12.48 -10.66 -10.65
CA VAL A 87 13.19 -11.71 -9.90
C VAL A 87 13.84 -11.12 -8.64
N GLY A 88 13.58 -11.73 -7.49
CA GLY A 88 14.07 -11.28 -6.18
C GLY A 88 13.24 -10.19 -5.51
N LEU A 89 12.16 -9.73 -6.16
CA LEU A 89 11.19 -8.82 -5.55
C LEU A 89 9.83 -9.50 -5.41
N ARG A 90 9.04 -8.99 -4.47
CA ARG A 90 7.65 -9.38 -4.26
C ARG A 90 6.74 -8.17 -4.45
N HIS A 91 5.64 -8.38 -5.16
CA HIS A 91 4.51 -7.47 -5.23
C HIS A 91 3.39 -8.02 -4.36
N THR A 92 2.85 -7.20 -3.48
CA THR A 92 1.80 -7.62 -2.53
C THR A 92 0.70 -6.57 -2.46
N VAL A 93 -0.54 -7.00 -2.39
CA VAL A 93 -1.68 -6.15 -2.05
C VAL A 93 -2.14 -6.49 -0.65
N LEU A 94 -2.10 -5.51 0.24
CA LEU A 94 -2.61 -5.61 1.60
C LEU A 94 -3.95 -4.87 1.69
N GLN A 95 -4.91 -5.45 2.38
CA GLN A 95 -6.19 -4.81 2.66
C GLN A 95 -6.33 -4.47 4.13
N LEU A 96 -7.07 -3.42 4.44
CA LEU A 96 -7.40 -3.05 5.82
C LEU A 96 -8.00 -4.24 6.58
N GLY A 97 -7.44 -4.53 7.76
CA GLY A 97 -7.85 -5.66 8.60
C GLY A 97 -7.39 -7.03 8.13
N GLY A 98 -6.69 -7.11 6.98
CA GLY A 98 -6.10 -8.36 6.48
C GLY A 98 -4.71 -8.63 7.07
N PRO A 99 -4.20 -9.85 6.82
CA PRO A 99 -2.85 -10.23 7.24
C PRO A 99 -1.79 -9.29 6.67
N GLY A 100 -0.77 -8.97 7.47
CA GLY A 100 0.34 -8.11 7.07
C GLY A 100 0.03 -6.61 6.97
N TYR A 101 -1.23 -6.17 7.14
CA TYR A 101 -1.54 -4.73 7.11
C TYR A 101 -0.92 -4.01 8.31
N PRO A 102 -0.26 -2.84 8.12
CA PRO A 102 0.41 -2.13 9.21
C PRO A 102 -0.57 -1.69 10.30
N ALA A 103 -0.41 -2.18 11.53
CA ALA A 103 -1.28 -1.84 12.65
C ALA A 103 -1.35 -0.33 12.92
N ALA A 104 -0.23 0.38 12.75
CA ALA A 104 -0.18 1.83 12.94
C ALA A 104 -1.05 2.59 11.94
N LEU A 105 -1.15 2.12 10.68
CA LEU A 105 -2.04 2.72 9.67
C LEU A 105 -3.50 2.41 9.96
N ALA A 106 -3.82 1.23 10.50
CA ALA A 106 -5.19 0.86 10.84
C ALA A 106 -5.80 1.75 11.94
N LEU A 107 -4.96 2.43 12.73
CA LEU A 107 -5.40 3.36 13.78
C LEU A 107 -5.71 4.78 13.27
N LEU A 108 -5.43 5.08 12.00
CA LEU A 108 -5.77 6.39 11.41
C LEU A 108 -7.29 6.58 11.34
N PRO A 109 -7.77 7.84 11.36
CA PRO A 109 -9.19 8.14 11.16
C PRO A 109 -9.72 7.77 9.77
N ASP A 110 -8.82 7.66 8.78
CA ASP A 110 -9.10 7.39 7.38
C ASP A 110 -8.03 6.47 6.77
N PRO A 111 -7.89 5.24 7.29
CA PRO A 111 -6.87 4.32 6.84
C PRO A 111 -7.11 3.92 5.38
N PRO A 112 -6.05 3.77 4.57
CA PRO A 112 -6.17 3.23 3.23
C PRO A 112 -6.84 1.85 3.25
N LEU A 113 -7.83 1.62 2.37
CA LEU A 113 -8.45 0.29 2.25
C LEU A 113 -7.51 -0.73 1.64
N LEU A 114 -6.59 -0.27 0.79
CA LEU A 114 -5.60 -1.06 0.07
C LEU A 114 -4.23 -0.41 0.20
N LEU A 115 -3.21 -1.24 0.32
CA LEU A 115 -1.81 -0.87 0.18
C LEU A 115 -1.14 -1.78 -0.82
N PHE A 116 -0.41 -1.19 -1.75
CA PHE A 116 0.45 -1.88 -2.70
C PHE A 116 1.88 -1.83 -2.17
N VAL A 117 2.50 -2.98 -2.03
CA VAL A 117 3.83 -3.12 -1.44
C VAL A 117 4.78 -3.77 -2.44
N VAL A 118 5.98 -3.22 -2.55
CA VAL A 118 7.11 -3.83 -3.25
C VAL A 118 8.25 -3.99 -2.26
N ASP A 119 8.74 -5.20 -2.08
CA ASP A 119 9.89 -5.48 -1.23
C ASP A 119 10.73 -6.64 -1.79
N ALA A 120 11.94 -6.81 -1.24
CA ALA A 120 12.74 -7.98 -1.53
C ALA A 120 12.07 -9.22 -0.95
N LEU A 121 12.15 -10.31 -1.68
CA LEU A 121 11.67 -11.63 -1.24
C LEU A 121 12.85 -12.43 -0.70
N PRO A 122 13.16 -12.36 0.60
CA PRO A 122 14.26 -13.11 1.18
C PRO A 122 13.98 -14.62 1.18
N ASP A 123 12.71 -15.02 1.27
CA ASP A 123 12.23 -16.39 1.20
C ASP A 123 11.02 -16.48 0.27
N PRO A 124 11.10 -17.26 -0.83
CA PRO A 124 9.97 -17.44 -1.75
C PRO A 124 8.72 -18.06 -1.11
N SER A 125 8.86 -18.72 0.04
CA SER A 125 7.74 -19.32 0.78
C SER A 125 7.09 -18.37 1.79
N ALA A 126 7.68 -17.18 2.03
CA ALA A 126 7.13 -16.22 2.98
C ALA A 126 5.79 -15.63 2.50
N ASP A 127 4.76 -15.75 3.33
CA ASP A 127 3.43 -15.20 3.05
C ASP A 127 3.38 -13.68 3.35
N ALA A 128 2.38 -13.00 2.79
CA ALA A 128 2.05 -11.62 3.16
C ALA A 128 1.72 -11.49 4.65
N ALA A 129 1.20 -12.55 5.27
CA ALA A 129 0.92 -12.63 6.70
C ALA A 129 2.17 -12.46 7.57
N ASP A 130 3.35 -12.87 7.05
CA ASP A 130 4.63 -12.80 7.76
C ASP A 130 5.32 -11.43 7.62
N MET A 131 4.64 -10.45 7.01
CA MET A 131 5.20 -9.13 6.79
C MET A 131 5.39 -8.38 8.11
N ASN A 132 6.65 -8.25 8.53
CA ASN A 132 7.01 -7.47 9.71
C ASN A 132 7.26 -6.00 9.34
N TRP A 133 6.70 -5.09 10.13
CA TRP A 133 6.90 -3.64 10.01
C TRP A 133 7.84 -3.19 11.14
N PRO A 134 9.13 -2.93 10.84
CA PRO A 134 10.06 -2.48 11.86
C PRO A 134 9.66 -1.10 12.39
N PRO A 135 10.12 -0.74 13.62
CA PRO A 135 9.92 0.61 14.13
C PRO A 135 10.53 1.63 13.17
N GLY A 136 9.74 2.65 12.80
CA GLY A 136 10.12 3.62 11.78
C GLY A 136 10.30 5.03 12.34
N VAL A 137 11.21 5.79 11.71
CA VAL A 137 11.38 7.24 11.93
C VAL A 137 11.20 7.97 10.62
N ALA A 138 10.27 8.92 10.58
CA ALA A 138 10.05 9.74 9.40
C ALA A 138 11.11 10.84 9.30
N LEU A 139 11.83 10.88 8.18
CA LEU A 139 12.75 11.96 7.81
C LEU A 139 12.20 12.63 6.55
N VAL A 140 11.63 13.82 6.71
CA VAL A 140 11.00 14.58 5.64
C VAL A 140 11.47 16.02 5.64
N GLY A 141 11.38 16.70 4.50
CA GLY A 141 11.78 18.10 4.44
C GLY A 141 11.73 18.72 3.05
N SER A 142 12.48 19.79 2.87
CA SER A 142 12.47 20.60 1.65
C SER A 142 12.90 19.82 0.41
N ARG A 143 12.19 20.01 -0.70
CA ARG A 143 12.59 19.54 -2.03
C ARG A 143 13.80 20.31 -2.58
N GLY A 144 13.95 21.57 -2.18
CA GLY A 144 15.10 22.42 -2.50
C GLY A 144 16.07 22.54 -1.32
N ALA A 145 16.44 21.42 -0.69
CA ALA A 145 17.32 21.39 0.46
C ALA A 145 18.75 21.85 0.11
N THR A 146 19.43 22.50 1.07
CA THR A 146 20.84 22.87 0.92
C THR A 146 21.73 21.62 0.90
N PRO A 147 22.93 21.68 0.28
CA PRO A 147 23.88 20.58 0.32
C PRO A 147 24.23 20.13 1.74
N GLN A 148 24.36 21.08 2.67
CA GLN A 148 24.58 20.78 4.08
C GLN A 148 23.40 20.03 4.71
N GLY A 149 22.16 20.47 4.48
CA GLY A 149 20.96 19.80 4.98
C GLY A 149 20.85 18.37 4.46
N MET A 150 21.12 18.15 3.17
CA MET A 150 21.16 16.81 2.58
C MET A 150 22.27 15.93 3.19
N SER A 151 23.45 16.50 3.45
CA SER A 151 24.56 15.77 4.07
C SER A 151 24.24 15.32 5.49
N ILE A 152 23.69 16.22 6.30
CA ILE A 152 23.25 15.91 7.68
C ILE A 152 22.16 14.83 7.66
N THR A 153 21.18 14.96 6.77
CA THR A 153 20.09 13.97 6.64
C THR A 153 20.62 12.59 6.26
N ARG A 154 21.57 12.50 5.32
CA ARG A 154 22.20 11.21 4.94
C ARG A 154 22.91 10.58 6.16
N GLN A 155 23.67 11.38 6.91
CA GLN A 155 24.38 10.89 8.09
C GLN A 155 23.41 10.37 9.17
N TRP A 156 22.36 11.11 9.47
CA TRP A 156 21.36 10.69 10.46
C TRP A 156 20.60 9.45 9.98
N ALA A 157 20.17 9.42 8.72
CA ALA A 157 19.48 8.27 8.16
C ALA A 157 20.33 6.99 8.23
N HIS A 158 21.63 7.10 7.92
CA HIS A 158 22.56 5.99 8.06
C HIS A 158 22.65 5.51 9.53
N GLN A 159 22.88 6.43 10.48
CA GLN A 159 22.97 6.09 11.90
C GLN A 159 21.70 5.45 12.46
N LEU A 160 20.52 5.97 12.07
CA LEU A 160 19.24 5.39 12.45
C LEU A 160 19.09 3.97 11.90
N ALA A 161 19.43 3.76 10.64
CA ALA A 161 19.35 2.44 10.02
C ALA A 161 20.32 1.43 10.67
N GLU A 162 21.57 1.85 10.99
CA GLU A 162 22.52 1.02 11.76
C GLU A 162 22.02 0.70 13.17
N ALA A 163 21.24 1.60 13.78
CA ALA A 163 20.61 1.39 15.09
C ALA A 163 19.32 0.52 15.01
N GLY A 164 18.97 0.00 13.83
CA GLY A 164 17.80 -0.87 13.63
C GLY A 164 16.47 -0.15 13.38
N TRP A 165 16.49 1.17 13.14
CA TRP A 165 15.30 1.92 12.76
C TRP A 165 15.09 1.91 11.24
N CYS A 166 13.85 1.74 10.82
CA CYS A 166 13.48 1.93 9.42
C CYS A 166 13.28 3.43 9.13
N VAL A 167 14.04 3.98 8.19
CA VAL A 167 13.88 5.38 7.77
C VAL A 167 12.71 5.49 6.81
N VAL A 168 11.67 6.24 7.19
CA VAL A 168 10.45 6.45 6.39
C VAL A 168 10.50 7.80 5.70
N SER A 169 10.27 7.85 4.37
CA SER A 169 10.21 9.12 3.63
C SER A 169 9.37 9.00 2.36
N GLY A 170 9.11 10.13 1.68
CA GLY A 170 8.19 10.22 0.53
C GLY A 170 8.84 10.11 -0.84
N MET A 171 10.14 9.80 -0.93
CA MET A 171 10.88 9.71 -2.21
C MET A 171 10.92 11.00 -3.05
N ALA A 172 10.57 12.17 -2.50
CA ALA A 172 10.67 13.45 -3.18
C ALA A 172 12.13 13.88 -3.37
N HIS A 173 12.38 14.93 -4.17
CA HIS A 173 13.69 15.57 -4.23
C HIS A 173 14.13 16.10 -2.85
N GLY A 174 15.45 16.35 -2.68
CA GLY A 174 16.01 16.98 -1.49
C GLY A 174 16.11 16.05 -0.29
N ILE A 175 15.49 16.42 0.83
CA ILE A 175 15.62 15.70 2.11
C ILE A 175 15.15 14.25 2.01
N ASP A 176 14.03 13.99 1.35
CA ASP A 176 13.49 12.65 1.24
C ASP A 176 14.47 11.68 0.53
N ALA A 177 15.00 12.10 -0.62
CA ALA A 177 16.00 11.31 -1.34
C ALA A 177 17.29 11.15 -0.52
N ALA A 178 17.73 12.21 0.19
CA ALA A 178 18.90 12.14 1.06
C ALA A 178 18.71 11.15 2.22
N ALA A 179 17.51 11.10 2.81
CA ALA A 179 17.15 10.16 3.85
C ALA A 179 17.23 8.70 3.35
N HIS A 180 16.62 8.40 2.22
CA HIS A 180 16.68 7.06 1.63
C HIS A 180 18.12 6.65 1.28
N TRP A 181 18.89 7.53 0.60
CA TRP A 181 20.27 7.23 0.26
C TRP A 181 21.15 7.01 1.48
N GLY A 182 20.91 7.75 2.57
CA GLY A 182 21.64 7.55 3.84
C GLY A 182 21.34 6.19 4.45
N ALA A 183 20.06 5.83 4.56
CA ALA A 183 19.65 4.54 5.11
C ALA A 183 20.16 3.34 4.28
N LEU A 184 20.18 3.48 2.95
CA LEU A 184 20.70 2.44 2.04
C LEU A 184 22.21 2.18 2.17
N GLN A 185 22.97 3.06 2.84
CA GLN A 185 24.39 2.83 3.15
C GLN A 185 24.58 1.92 4.38
N SER A 186 23.53 1.67 5.16
CA SER A 186 23.59 0.78 6.31
C SER A 186 23.94 -0.64 5.89
N THR A 187 24.66 -1.34 6.77
CA THR A 187 24.99 -2.77 6.62
C THR A 187 23.94 -3.66 7.28
N ALA A 188 22.96 -3.11 7.97
CA ALA A 188 21.89 -3.85 8.62
C ALA A 188 21.13 -4.73 7.61
N SER A 189 20.75 -5.94 8.01
CA SER A 189 20.04 -6.92 7.18
C SER A 189 18.53 -6.70 7.13
N ALA A 190 18.00 -5.84 8.00
CA ALA A 190 16.57 -5.54 8.08
C ALA A 190 16.13 -4.55 6.99
N CYS A 191 14.81 -4.31 6.88
CA CYS A 191 14.24 -3.24 6.06
C CYS A 191 14.76 -1.87 6.55
N VAL A 192 15.79 -1.35 5.89
CA VAL A 192 16.48 -0.12 6.32
C VAL A 192 15.73 1.15 5.99
N THR A 193 14.83 1.10 5.00
CA THR A 193 14.05 2.26 4.59
C THR A 193 12.71 1.87 3.98
N LEU A 194 11.71 2.75 4.16
CA LEU A 194 10.35 2.62 3.64
C LEU A 194 10.00 3.88 2.86
N ALA A 195 9.70 3.73 1.58
CA ALA A 195 9.20 4.84 0.76
C ALA A 195 7.68 4.81 0.68
N VAL A 196 7.03 5.91 1.09
CA VAL A 196 5.60 6.13 0.94
C VAL A 196 5.40 6.96 -0.34
N MET A 197 4.95 6.30 -1.41
CA MET A 197 4.86 6.94 -2.73
C MET A 197 3.49 7.59 -2.95
N GLY A 198 3.49 8.71 -3.67
CA GLY A 198 2.28 9.41 -4.12
C GLY A 198 1.84 9.03 -5.54
N THR A 199 2.32 7.90 -6.09
CA THR A 199 1.96 7.36 -7.40
C THR A 199 1.75 5.87 -7.32
N GLY A 200 1.18 5.26 -8.35
CA GLY A 200 1.07 3.81 -8.44
C GLY A 200 2.42 3.11 -8.29
N PRO A 201 2.42 1.84 -7.84
CA PRO A 201 3.66 1.14 -7.47
C PRO A 201 4.57 0.84 -8.67
N ASP A 202 4.04 0.84 -9.87
CA ASP A 202 4.74 0.65 -11.15
C ASP A 202 5.36 1.94 -11.71
N LEU A 203 4.93 3.12 -11.23
CA LEU A 203 5.43 4.40 -11.71
C LEU A 203 6.67 4.88 -10.93
N VAL A 204 7.51 5.66 -11.60
CA VAL A 204 8.68 6.31 -10.99
C VAL A 204 8.43 7.81 -10.93
N TYR A 205 8.34 8.35 -9.72
CA TYR A 205 8.23 9.78 -9.52
C TYR A 205 9.06 10.25 -8.32
N PRO A 206 9.91 11.27 -8.49
CA PRO A 206 10.26 11.91 -9.77
C PRO A 206 11.06 10.96 -10.68
N PRO A 207 11.08 11.18 -12.03
CA PRO A 207 11.77 10.27 -12.97
C PRO A 207 13.25 10.08 -12.68
N ALA A 208 13.90 11.09 -12.10
CA ALA A 208 15.31 11.03 -11.70
C ALA A 208 15.60 10.01 -10.58
N HIS A 209 14.59 9.51 -9.90
CA HIS A 209 14.74 8.58 -8.77
C HIS A 209 14.51 7.10 -9.13
N ALA A 210 14.65 6.73 -10.41
CA ALA A 210 14.51 5.34 -10.85
C ALA A 210 15.50 4.39 -10.13
N GLU A 211 16.77 4.78 -10.04
CA GLU A 211 17.77 4.00 -9.30
C GLU A 211 17.45 3.93 -7.81
N LEU A 212 17.08 5.06 -7.21
CA LEU A 212 16.71 5.11 -5.79
C LEU A 212 15.54 4.15 -5.49
N LYS A 213 14.48 4.19 -6.31
CA LYS A 213 13.34 3.27 -6.20
C LYS A 213 13.78 1.81 -6.25
N ALA A 214 14.62 1.45 -7.22
CA ALA A 214 15.12 0.08 -7.38
C ALA A 214 15.94 -0.37 -6.16
N ARG A 215 16.79 0.51 -5.61
CA ARG A 215 17.58 0.21 -4.39
C ARG A 215 16.70 0.06 -3.16
N ILE A 216 15.68 0.91 -3.01
CA ILE A 216 14.72 0.79 -1.90
C ILE A 216 13.96 -0.54 -1.99
N ALA A 217 13.51 -0.95 -3.17
CA ALA A 217 12.83 -2.23 -3.36
C ALA A 217 13.68 -3.43 -2.92
N GLN A 218 15.01 -3.36 -3.10
CA GLN A 218 15.97 -4.42 -2.75
C GLN A 218 16.35 -4.45 -1.26
N ARG A 219 16.37 -3.33 -0.59
CA ARG A 219 16.91 -3.18 0.78
C ARG A 219 15.89 -2.64 1.78
N GLY A 220 14.71 -2.32 1.32
CA GLY A 220 13.64 -1.72 2.08
C GLY A 220 12.28 -2.12 1.55
N ARG A 221 11.33 -1.17 1.58
CA ARG A 221 9.98 -1.32 1.03
C ARG A 221 9.52 -0.08 0.31
N LEU A 222 8.72 -0.28 -0.72
CA LEU A 222 7.92 0.76 -1.35
C LEU A 222 6.47 0.48 -0.99
N ILE A 223 5.73 1.49 -0.54
CA ILE A 223 4.29 1.39 -0.28
C ILE A 223 3.54 2.54 -0.93
N THR A 224 2.32 2.27 -1.37
CA THR A 224 1.40 3.28 -1.88
C THR A 224 -0.04 2.82 -1.73
N GLU A 225 -0.97 3.79 -1.61
CA GLU A 225 -2.42 3.56 -1.69
C GLU A 225 -2.96 3.72 -3.11
N HIS A 226 -2.13 4.22 -4.05
CA HIS A 226 -2.52 4.42 -5.44
C HIS A 226 -2.45 3.11 -6.24
N LEU A 227 -3.47 2.91 -7.07
CA LEU A 227 -3.54 1.74 -7.95
C LEU A 227 -2.40 1.73 -8.99
N PRO A 228 -1.97 0.55 -9.48
CA PRO A 228 -1.05 0.47 -10.61
C PRO A 228 -1.55 1.29 -11.79
N GLY A 229 -0.64 2.07 -12.41
CA GLY A 229 -0.93 2.95 -13.54
C GLY A 229 -1.49 4.34 -13.17
N MET A 230 -1.52 4.72 -11.89
CA MET A 230 -2.06 6.00 -11.43
C MET A 230 -1.00 6.93 -10.84
#